data_de7efb244d79a0b798c2e9aabf3b7e33
#
_entry.id   de7efb244d79a0b798c2e9aabf3b7e33
#
_cell.length_a   1.000
_cell.length_b   1.000
_cell.length_c   1.000
_cell.angle_alpha   90.00
_cell.angle_beta   90.00
_cell.angle_gamma   90.00
#
_symmetry.space_group_name_H-M   'P 1'
#
loop_
_entity.id
_entity.type
_entity.pdbx_description
1 polymer ?
#
loop_
_entity_poly.entity_id
_entity_poly.type
_entity_poly.pdbx_seq_one_letter_code
_entity_poly.pdbx_strand_id
1 'polypeptide(L)'
;MVRSKHIAKGGIKIKTINTATIIEEVARLCQEANFNLGRDVMEAFKKAYEEEVSLTGKGILQDLIENAKIAEEEKIPMCQDTGFAVVFLELGQDVRIEGGDLYEAINEGVRRGYTEGYLRKSIVGHPLERKNTGDNTPAVIHTKIVPGENLKIILAPKGGGSENMSALKMLKPADGVEGVKKFVIETVKNAGPNPCPPIIVGVGIGGTFEKCAMLAKEALLRELGEKSKYPDIAKLEEELFEEINKLGIGPQGLGGKTTALAVHVEIYGAHIASLPVAVNINCHAARHKEVVL
;
A
#
# COMPACT_ATOMS: atom_id res chain seq x y z
N MET A 1 -13.76 -46.91 -16.83
CA MET A 1 -14.64 -46.12 -17.71
C MET A 1 -14.69 -44.68 -17.22
N VAL A 2 -13.85 -43.83 -17.76
CA VAL A 2 -13.83 -42.39 -17.43
C VAL A 2 -14.81 -41.69 -18.37
N ARG A 3 -15.90 -41.17 -17.79
CA ARG A 3 -16.89 -40.41 -18.57
C ARG A 3 -16.28 -39.06 -18.95
N SER A 4 -15.96 -38.87 -20.22
CA SER A 4 -15.63 -37.57 -20.79
C SER A 4 -16.89 -36.67 -20.69
N LYS A 5 -16.85 -35.64 -19.86
CA LYS A 5 -17.86 -34.58 -19.89
C LYS A 5 -17.62 -33.76 -21.18
N HIS A 6 -18.61 -33.69 -22.01
CA HIS A 6 -18.66 -32.79 -23.17
C HIS A 6 -18.45 -31.35 -22.66
N ILE A 7 -17.33 -30.75 -23.04
CA ILE A 7 -17.12 -29.32 -22.93
C ILE A 7 -17.98 -28.67 -24.02
N ALA A 8 -18.93 -27.88 -23.63
CA ALA A 8 -19.74 -27.07 -24.54
C ALA A 8 -18.80 -26.18 -25.37
N LYS A 9 -18.97 -26.18 -26.69
CA LYS A 9 -18.28 -25.30 -27.63
C LYS A 9 -18.82 -23.86 -27.52
N GLY A 10 -18.57 -23.20 -26.42
CA GLY A 10 -18.52 -21.75 -26.33
C GLY A 10 -17.04 -21.38 -26.43
N GLY A 11 -16.60 -20.75 -27.52
CA GLY A 11 -15.23 -20.29 -27.63
C GLY A 11 -14.91 -19.38 -26.45
N ILE A 12 -13.79 -19.63 -25.77
CA ILE A 12 -13.27 -18.77 -24.73
C ILE A 12 -13.07 -17.40 -25.40
N LYS A 13 -13.82 -16.39 -24.93
CA LYS A 13 -13.68 -15.01 -25.41
C LYS A 13 -12.46 -14.43 -24.70
N ILE A 14 -11.35 -14.36 -25.42
CA ILE A 14 -10.13 -13.72 -24.92
C ILE A 14 -10.27 -12.21 -25.13
N LYS A 15 -10.13 -11.43 -24.06
CA LYS A 15 -10.08 -9.96 -24.11
C LYS A 15 -8.65 -9.52 -24.41
N THR A 16 -8.49 -8.71 -25.42
CA THR A 16 -7.18 -8.14 -25.77
C THR A 16 -7.04 -6.75 -25.17
N ILE A 17 -5.93 -6.51 -24.47
CA ILE A 17 -5.56 -5.20 -23.91
C ILE A 17 -4.24 -4.77 -24.54
N ASN A 18 -4.22 -3.56 -25.12
CA ASN A 18 -3.03 -3.02 -25.75
C ASN A 18 -2.12 -2.34 -24.70
N THR A 19 -0.82 -2.53 -24.84
CA THR A 19 0.19 -1.90 -23.97
C THR A 19 0.12 -0.39 -24.01
N ALA A 20 -0.29 0.25 -25.09
CA ALA A 20 -0.47 1.70 -25.16
C ALA A 20 -1.51 2.19 -24.13
N THR A 21 -2.64 1.48 -23.97
CA THR A 21 -3.65 1.80 -22.95
C THR A 21 -3.08 1.62 -21.54
N ILE A 22 -2.28 0.57 -21.32
CA ILE A 22 -1.63 0.33 -20.02
C ILE A 22 -0.68 1.48 -19.67
N ILE A 23 0.13 1.94 -20.63
CA ILE A 23 1.05 3.07 -20.46
C ILE A 23 0.30 4.34 -20.03
N GLU A 24 -0.78 4.68 -20.77
CA GLU A 24 -1.59 5.87 -20.49
C GLU A 24 -2.21 5.81 -19.09
N GLU A 25 -2.82 4.68 -18.74
CA GLU A 25 -3.47 4.50 -17.44
C GLU A 25 -2.46 4.51 -16.28
N VAL A 26 -1.32 3.84 -16.40
CA VAL A 26 -0.28 3.86 -15.37
C VAL A 26 0.27 5.28 -15.19
N ALA A 27 0.50 6.03 -16.28
CA ALA A 27 0.95 7.42 -16.18
C ALA A 27 -0.08 8.30 -15.46
N ARG A 28 -1.37 8.14 -15.75
CA ARG A 28 -2.47 8.82 -15.07
C ARG A 28 -2.50 8.45 -13.57
N LEU A 29 -2.45 7.15 -13.24
CA LEU A 29 -2.47 6.68 -11.85
C LEU A 29 -1.29 7.23 -11.02
N CYS A 30 -0.09 7.35 -11.60
CA CYS A 30 1.07 7.96 -10.93
C CYS A 30 0.78 9.40 -10.47
N GLN A 31 0.16 10.19 -11.33
CA GLN A 31 -0.17 11.58 -11.04
C GLN A 31 -1.33 11.68 -10.05
N GLU A 32 -2.44 11.02 -10.34
CA GLU A 32 -3.63 11.05 -9.47
C GLU A 32 -3.34 10.55 -8.05
N ALA A 33 -2.55 9.49 -7.91
CA ALA A 33 -2.17 9.01 -6.58
C ALA A 33 -1.31 10.01 -5.80
N ASN A 34 -0.55 10.87 -6.46
CA ASN A 34 0.26 11.89 -5.79
C ASN A 34 -0.45 13.22 -5.55
N PHE A 35 -1.52 13.50 -6.32
CA PHE A 35 -2.28 14.76 -6.19
C PHE A 35 -3.51 14.59 -5.32
N ASN A 36 -4.17 13.43 -5.36
CA ASN A 36 -5.48 13.21 -4.73
C ASN A 36 -5.38 12.18 -3.61
N LEU A 37 -5.48 12.61 -2.37
CA LEU A 37 -5.60 11.73 -1.22
C LEU A 37 -6.94 10.95 -1.28
N GLY A 38 -6.96 9.73 -0.79
CA GLY A 38 -8.18 8.92 -0.71
C GLY A 38 -9.25 9.61 0.17
N ARG A 39 -10.52 9.46 -0.22
CA ARG A 39 -11.62 10.02 0.55
C ARG A 39 -11.69 9.46 1.96
N ASP A 40 -11.41 8.17 2.11
CA ASP A 40 -11.34 7.46 3.37
C ASP A 40 -10.27 8.04 4.31
N VAL A 41 -9.08 8.36 3.78
CA VAL A 41 -7.98 8.99 4.54
C VAL A 41 -8.36 10.42 4.94
N MET A 42 -8.99 11.17 4.03
CA MET A 42 -9.46 12.53 4.33
C MET A 42 -10.53 12.55 5.42
N GLU A 43 -11.47 11.60 5.40
CA GLU A 43 -12.48 11.45 6.44
C GLU A 43 -11.84 11.04 7.78
N ALA A 44 -10.85 10.16 7.75
CA ALA A 44 -10.08 9.79 8.94
C ALA A 44 -9.31 10.98 9.54
N PHE A 45 -8.73 11.86 8.72
CA PHE A 45 -8.10 13.09 9.21
C PHE A 45 -9.08 14.02 9.90
N LYS A 46 -10.26 14.24 9.31
CA LYS A 46 -11.31 15.09 9.92
C LYS A 46 -11.74 14.54 11.27
N LYS A 47 -11.99 13.24 11.34
CA LYS A 47 -12.32 12.57 12.60
C LYS A 47 -11.18 12.70 13.62
N ALA A 48 -9.94 12.46 13.20
CA ALA A 48 -8.77 12.61 14.05
C ALA A 48 -8.64 14.05 14.59
N TYR A 49 -8.89 15.06 13.75
CA TYR A 49 -8.89 16.47 14.16
C TYR A 49 -9.94 16.77 15.25
N GLU A 50 -11.14 16.23 15.13
CA GLU A 50 -12.22 16.41 16.11
C GLU A 50 -11.86 15.75 17.44
N GLU A 51 -11.26 14.58 17.41
CA GLU A 51 -10.92 13.79 18.60
C GLU A 51 -9.58 14.13 19.24
N GLU A 52 -8.70 14.87 18.56
CA GLU A 52 -7.37 15.25 19.06
C GLU A 52 -7.50 16.23 20.23
N VAL A 53 -6.70 16.03 21.26
CA VAL A 53 -6.71 16.86 22.47
C VAL A 53 -5.52 17.83 22.55
N SER A 54 -4.43 17.53 21.84
CA SER A 54 -3.27 18.39 21.74
C SER A 54 -3.53 19.55 20.77
N LEU A 55 -3.32 20.78 21.20
CA LEU A 55 -3.44 21.95 20.32
C LEU A 55 -2.44 21.88 19.15
N THR A 56 -1.22 21.43 19.41
CA THR A 56 -0.20 21.20 18.38
C THR A 56 -0.66 20.12 17.42
N GLY A 57 -1.17 18.98 17.93
CA GLY A 57 -1.70 17.88 17.13
C GLY A 57 -2.86 18.33 16.23
N LYS A 58 -3.78 19.14 16.76
CA LYS A 58 -4.88 19.71 15.95
C LYS A 58 -4.37 20.61 14.85
N GLY A 59 -3.42 21.51 15.13
CA GLY A 59 -2.83 22.39 14.12
C GLY A 59 -2.20 21.58 12.99
N ILE A 60 -1.44 20.54 13.32
CA ILE A 60 -0.83 19.66 12.31
C ILE A 60 -1.88 18.93 11.47
N LEU A 61 -2.92 18.36 12.09
CA LEU A 61 -3.98 17.69 11.34
C LEU A 61 -4.71 18.66 10.40
N GLN A 62 -4.91 19.90 10.83
CA GLN A 62 -5.47 20.96 9.98
C GLN A 62 -4.57 21.26 8.78
N ASP A 63 -3.26 21.40 9.01
CA ASP A 63 -2.27 21.62 7.95
C ASP A 63 -2.24 20.46 6.94
N LEU A 64 -2.35 19.19 7.42
CA LEU A 64 -2.41 18.02 6.56
C LEU A 64 -3.68 18.01 5.69
N ILE A 65 -4.82 18.38 6.25
CA ILE A 65 -6.09 18.50 5.52
C ILE A 65 -5.99 19.60 4.46
N GLU A 66 -5.43 20.76 4.81
CA GLU A 66 -5.26 21.88 3.88
C GLU A 66 -4.27 21.53 2.76
N ASN A 67 -3.13 20.93 3.11
CA ASN A 67 -2.16 20.45 2.14
C ASN A 67 -2.77 19.48 1.12
N ALA A 68 -3.61 18.56 1.56
CA ALA A 68 -4.27 17.60 0.66
C ALA A 68 -5.24 18.31 -0.31
N LYS A 69 -5.96 19.35 0.15
CA LYS A 69 -6.85 20.15 -0.70
C LYS A 69 -6.06 20.96 -1.74
N ILE A 70 -4.99 21.63 -1.32
CA ILE A 70 -4.11 22.38 -2.23
C ILE A 70 -3.53 21.44 -3.29
N ALA A 71 -3.07 20.26 -2.91
CA ALA A 71 -2.52 19.29 -3.83
C ALA A 71 -3.54 18.86 -4.90
N GLU A 72 -4.80 18.63 -4.51
CA GLU A 72 -5.89 18.25 -5.41
C GLU A 72 -6.29 19.39 -6.35
N GLU A 73 -6.45 20.62 -5.82
CA GLU A 73 -6.89 21.79 -6.57
C GLU A 73 -5.83 22.26 -7.57
N GLU A 74 -4.57 22.34 -7.14
CA GLU A 74 -3.46 22.83 -7.94
C GLU A 74 -2.80 21.74 -8.78
N LYS A 75 -3.20 20.46 -8.61
CA LYS A 75 -2.60 19.28 -9.26
C LYS A 75 -1.08 19.20 -9.07
N ILE A 76 -0.66 19.37 -7.84
CA ILE A 76 0.73 19.28 -7.40
C ILE A 76 0.90 18.13 -6.39
N PRO A 77 2.11 17.55 -6.26
CA PRO A 77 2.33 16.49 -5.28
C PRO A 77 2.10 16.95 -3.84
N MET A 78 1.30 16.18 -3.07
CA MET A 78 1.03 16.45 -1.65
C MET A 78 2.26 16.27 -0.74
N CYS A 79 3.33 15.68 -1.24
CA CYS A 79 4.57 15.42 -0.50
C CYS A 79 5.76 15.48 -1.45
N GLN A 80 6.92 15.93 -0.94
CA GLN A 80 8.18 15.91 -1.70
C GLN A 80 8.66 14.49 -2.03
N ASP A 81 8.29 13.49 -1.22
CA ASP A 81 8.55 12.09 -1.53
C ASP A 81 7.35 11.49 -2.27
N THR A 82 7.44 11.49 -3.58
CA THR A 82 6.42 10.89 -4.46
C THR A 82 6.60 9.37 -4.63
N GLY A 83 7.58 8.80 -3.95
CA GLY A 83 7.74 7.40 -3.65
C GLY A 83 8.21 6.50 -4.78
N PHE A 84 8.36 5.24 -4.44
CA PHE A 84 8.43 4.12 -5.37
C PHE A 84 7.06 3.87 -6.01
N ALA A 85 7.01 3.60 -7.30
CA ALA A 85 5.80 3.04 -7.90
C ALA A 85 5.71 1.55 -7.57
N VAL A 86 4.87 1.19 -6.60
CA VAL A 86 4.51 -0.21 -6.34
C VAL A 86 3.22 -0.52 -7.07
N VAL A 87 3.25 -1.52 -7.93
CA VAL A 87 2.14 -1.87 -8.81
C VAL A 87 1.67 -3.29 -8.51
N PHE A 88 0.39 -3.44 -8.20
CA PHE A 88 -0.25 -4.73 -8.04
C PHE A 88 -1.14 -4.98 -9.25
N LEU A 89 -0.94 -6.13 -9.89
CA LEU A 89 -1.70 -6.57 -11.05
C LEU A 89 -2.56 -7.77 -10.68
N GLU A 90 -3.84 -7.72 -10.99
CA GLU A 90 -4.70 -8.89 -11.09
C GLU A 90 -4.96 -9.15 -12.57
N LEU A 91 -4.23 -10.09 -13.13
CA LEU A 91 -4.33 -10.46 -14.55
C LEU A 91 -5.32 -11.60 -14.72
N GLY A 92 -6.42 -11.33 -15.40
CA GLY A 92 -7.42 -12.33 -15.75
C GLY A 92 -6.84 -13.41 -16.68
N GLN A 93 -7.22 -14.67 -16.45
CA GLN A 93 -6.74 -15.81 -17.27
C GLN A 93 -7.17 -15.73 -18.73
N ASP A 94 -8.23 -14.98 -19.03
CA ASP A 94 -8.79 -14.78 -20.38
C ASP A 94 -8.36 -13.43 -20.98
N VAL A 95 -7.28 -12.84 -20.45
CA VAL A 95 -6.65 -11.61 -20.95
C VAL A 95 -5.43 -11.94 -21.80
N ARG A 96 -5.32 -11.28 -22.94
CA ARG A 96 -4.13 -11.26 -23.79
C ARG A 96 -3.59 -9.85 -23.88
N ILE A 97 -2.31 -9.68 -23.55
CA ILE A 97 -1.61 -8.41 -23.73
C ILE A 97 -1.01 -8.37 -25.12
N GLU A 98 -1.24 -7.26 -25.85
CA GLU A 98 -0.70 -7.02 -27.19
C GLU A 98 0.00 -5.67 -27.27
N GLY A 99 0.92 -5.53 -28.22
CA GLY A 99 1.67 -4.30 -28.48
C GLY A 99 3.04 -4.22 -27.80
N GLY A 100 3.40 -5.21 -26.97
CA GLY A 100 4.71 -5.27 -26.33
C GLY A 100 4.72 -6.03 -25.00
N ASP A 101 5.79 -5.88 -24.25
CA ASP A 101 5.96 -6.48 -22.92
C ASP A 101 5.14 -5.70 -21.86
N LEU A 102 4.44 -6.43 -20.99
CA LEU A 102 3.59 -5.85 -19.95
C LEU A 102 4.38 -5.03 -18.93
N TYR A 103 5.53 -5.55 -18.49
CA TYR A 103 6.32 -4.89 -17.45
C TYR A 103 7.03 -3.66 -17.99
N GLU A 104 7.48 -3.70 -19.25
CA GLU A 104 8.02 -2.54 -19.93
C GLU A 104 6.95 -1.46 -20.14
N ALA A 105 5.72 -1.85 -20.47
CA ALA A 105 4.60 -0.91 -20.59
C ALA A 105 4.30 -0.21 -19.25
N ILE A 106 4.33 -0.94 -18.14
CA ILE A 106 4.18 -0.36 -16.79
C ILE A 106 5.33 0.61 -16.49
N ASN A 107 6.57 0.21 -16.75
CA ASN A 107 7.73 1.09 -16.54
C ASN A 107 7.67 2.35 -17.41
N GLU A 108 7.24 2.23 -18.67
CA GLU A 108 7.03 3.40 -19.52
C GLU A 108 5.93 4.32 -18.99
N GLY A 109 4.83 3.77 -18.49
CA GLY A 109 3.77 4.53 -17.83
C GLY A 109 4.29 5.28 -16.59
N VAL A 110 5.09 4.63 -15.75
CA VAL A 110 5.76 5.28 -14.61
C VAL A 110 6.69 6.39 -15.06
N ARG A 111 7.53 6.15 -16.05
CA ARG A 111 8.45 7.15 -16.61
C ARG A 111 7.71 8.40 -17.08
N ARG A 112 6.65 8.23 -17.84
CA ARG A 112 5.80 9.33 -18.31
C ARG A 112 5.11 10.04 -17.15
N GLY A 113 4.42 9.28 -16.30
CA GLY A 113 3.66 9.84 -15.18
C GLY A 113 4.52 10.68 -14.24
N TYR A 114 5.73 10.20 -13.91
CA TYR A 114 6.67 10.94 -13.06
C TYR A 114 7.31 12.14 -13.77
N THR A 115 7.47 12.09 -15.08
CA THR A 115 8.04 13.20 -15.87
C THR A 115 7.00 14.29 -16.09
N GLU A 116 5.84 13.94 -16.59
CA GLU A 116 4.76 14.87 -16.95
C GLU A 116 4.09 15.48 -15.70
N GLY A 117 3.99 14.70 -14.62
CA GLY A 117 3.46 15.15 -13.32
C GLY A 117 4.48 15.90 -12.46
N TYR A 118 5.68 16.17 -12.95
CA TYR A 118 6.77 16.81 -12.18
C TYR A 118 7.06 16.12 -10.85
N LEU A 119 6.85 14.80 -10.79
CA LEU A 119 7.08 13.99 -9.60
C LEU A 119 8.58 13.76 -9.39
N ARG A 120 8.99 13.61 -8.13
CA ARG A 120 10.39 13.39 -7.78
C ARG A 120 10.86 12.00 -8.24
N LYS A 121 11.96 11.95 -9.00
CA LYS A 121 12.64 10.71 -9.41
C LYS A 121 13.53 10.26 -8.27
N SER A 122 13.13 9.23 -7.53
CA SER A 122 13.79 8.79 -6.29
C SER A 122 14.54 7.47 -6.43
N ILE A 123 14.44 6.81 -7.60
CA ILE A 123 15.00 5.47 -7.79
C ILE A 123 16.47 5.52 -8.15
N VAL A 124 17.26 4.67 -7.50
CA VAL A 124 18.65 4.39 -7.85
C VAL A 124 18.75 3.04 -8.55
N GLY A 125 19.44 2.99 -9.69
CA GLY A 125 19.54 1.78 -10.50
C GLY A 125 20.33 0.65 -9.84
N HIS A 126 21.29 1.01 -8.99
CA HIS A 126 22.07 0.07 -8.18
C HIS A 126 22.07 0.52 -6.71
N PRO A 127 21.63 -0.31 -5.77
CA PRO A 127 21.40 0.11 -4.38
C PRO A 127 22.68 0.50 -3.62
N LEU A 128 23.84 -0.02 -4.01
CA LEU A 128 25.12 0.31 -3.38
C LEU A 128 25.83 1.46 -4.08
N GLU A 129 25.79 1.55 -5.41
CA GLU A 129 26.40 2.64 -6.18
C GLU A 129 25.60 3.95 -6.12
N ARG A 130 24.32 3.86 -5.82
CA ARG A 130 23.40 4.98 -5.55
C ARG A 130 23.23 5.97 -6.72
N LYS A 131 23.43 5.53 -7.96
CA LYS A 131 23.20 6.35 -9.15
C LYS A 131 21.70 6.40 -9.48
N ASN A 132 21.14 7.61 -9.51
CA ASN A 132 19.72 7.82 -9.84
C ASN A 132 19.43 7.44 -11.29
N THR A 133 18.29 6.82 -11.54
CA THR A 133 17.86 6.42 -12.89
C THR A 133 17.35 7.58 -13.73
N GLY A 134 16.91 8.66 -13.10
CA GLY A 134 16.40 9.87 -13.74
C GLY A 134 14.96 9.82 -14.21
N ASP A 135 14.29 8.66 -14.07
CA ASP A 135 12.94 8.42 -14.58
C ASP A 135 11.99 7.69 -13.61
N ASN A 136 12.46 7.42 -12.39
CA ASN A 136 11.76 6.70 -11.33
C ASN A 136 11.43 5.24 -11.65
N THR A 137 12.14 4.62 -12.58
CA THR A 137 12.04 3.18 -12.88
C THR A 137 13.25 2.41 -12.34
N PRO A 138 13.16 1.09 -12.15
CA PRO A 138 12.00 0.25 -12.39
C PRO A 138 10.92 0.39 -11.31
N ALA A 139 9.66 0.13 -11.68
CA ALA A 139 8.58 -0.10 -10.72
C ALA A 139 8.76 -1.42 -9.97
N VAL A 140 8.19 -1.54 -8.78
CA VAL A 140 8.05 -2.82 -8.08
C VAL A 140 6.71 -3.42 -8.47
N ILE A 141 6.72 -4.51 -9.24
CA ILE A 141 5.51 -5.08 -9.85
C ILE A 141 5.22 -6.44 -9.21
N HIS A 142 4.02 -6.58 -8.67
CA HIS A 142 3.48 -7.83 -8.14
C HIS A 142 2.32 -8.28 -9.02
N THR A 143 2.38 -9.49 -9.56
CA THR A 143 1.35 -10.02 -10.45
C THR A 143 0.67 -11.23 -9.85
N LYS A 144 -0.67 -11.20 -9.82
CA LYS A 144 -1.53 -12.30 -9.43
C LYS A 144 -2.41 -12.68 -10.62
N ILE A 145 -2.42 -13.94 -10.99
CA ILE A 145 -3.34 -14.47 -12.00
C ILE A 145 -4.66 -14.80 -11.32
N VAL A 146 -5.76 -14.31 -11.89
CA VAL A 146 -7.13 -14.49 -11.37
C VAL A 146 -8.06 -15.01 -12.46
N PRO A 147 -9.19 -15.65 -12.14
CA PRO A 147 -10.21 -15.96 -13.14
C PRO A 147 -10.79 -14.70 -13.77
N GLY A 148 -11.16 -14.78 -15.06
CA GLY A 148 -11.89 -13.71 -15.77
C GLY A 148 -11.09 -13.01 -16.84
N GLU A 149 -11.68 -11.94 -17.39
CA GLU A 149 -11.24 -11.23 -18.58
C GLU A 149 -10.80 -9.78 -18.32
N ASN A 150 -10.49 -9.42 -17.08
CA ASN A 150 -10.05 -8.08 -16.71
C ASN A 150 -8.59 -8.06 -16.29
N LEU A 151 -7.94 -6.93 -16.54
CA LEU A 151 -6.67 -6.55 -15.92
C LEU A 151 -6.96 -5.42 -14.93
N LYS A 152 -6.84 -5.71 -13.64
CA LYS A 152 -6.86 -4.68 -12.60
C LYS A 152 -5.42 -4.24 -12.31
N ILE A 153 -5.21 -2.94 -12.31
CA ILE A 153 -3.93 -2.30 -11.98
C ILE A 153 -4.16 -1.41 -10.77
N ILE A 154 -3.45 -1.67 -9.67
CA ILE A 154 -3.42 -0.81 -8.50
C ILE A 154 -2.01 -0.23 -8.41
N LEU A 155 -1.89 1.09 -8.38
CA LEU A 155 -0.63 1.79 -8.22
C LEU A 155 -0.61 2.52 -6.89
N ALA A 156 0.38 2.18 -6.06
CA ALA A 156 0.60 2.75 -4.74
C ALA A 156 2.01 3.37 -4.65
N PRO A 157 2.14 4.69 -4.70
CA PRO A 157 3.41 5.35 -4.44
C PRO A 157 3.84 5.11 -3.00
N LYS A 158 4.99 4.48 -2.79
CA LYS A 158 5.50 4.11 -1.48
C LYS A 158 6.70 4.97 -1.08
N GLY A 159 6.49 5.85 -0.12
CA GLY A 159 7.54 6.74 0.39
C GLY A 159 8.66 6.01 1.12
N GLY A 160 9.91 6.43 0.89
CA GLY A 160 11.09 5.80 1.49
C GLY A 160 11.16 5.94 3.01
N GLY A 161 10.74 7.07 3.56
CA GLY A 161 10.74 7.30 5.01
C GLY A 161 9.92 6.26 5.78
N SER A 162 8.70 6.01 5.32
CA SER A 162 7.83 5.01 5.95
C SER A 162 8.21 3.56 5.59
N GLU A 163 8.72 3.30 4.37
CA GLU A 163 9.19 1.96 3.98
C GLU A 163 10.37 1.52 4.85
N ASN A 164 11.29 2.42 5.16
CA ASN A 164 12.46 2.13 6.01
C ASN A 164 12.08 1.75 7.46
N MET A 165 10.87 2.06 7.90
CA MET A 165 10.39 1.75 9.26
C MET A 165 9.68 0.40 9.32
N SER A 166 9.62 -0.33 8.22
CA SER A 166 9.01 -1.66 8.14
C SER A 166 9.93 -2.71 8.77
N ALA A 167 9.33 -3.78 9.28
CA ALA A 167 10.06 -4.87 9.91
C ALA A 167 9.43 -6.23 9.61
N LEU A 168 10.27 -7.27 9.64
CA LEU A 168 9.84 -8.65 9.49
C LEU A 168 10.53 -9.51 10.54
N LYS A 169 9.79 -10.44 11.14
CA LYS A 169 10.32 -11.39 12.12
C LYS A 169 9.70 -12.77 11.93
N MET A 170 10.54 -13.78 12.03
CA MET A 170 10.10 -15.17 12.12
C MET A 170 9.84 -15.46 13.60
N LEU A 171 8.60 -15.35 14.03
CA LEU A 171 8.17 -15.73 15.38
C LEU A 171 8.05 -17.24 15.52
N LYS A 172 8.06 -17.72 16.76
CA LYS A 172 7.75 -19.10 17.06
C LYS A 172 6.23 -19.29 17.22
N PRO A 173 5.64 -20.41 16.82
CA PRO A 173 4.20 -20.66 17.05
C PRO A 173 3.78 -20.48 18.53
N ALA A 174 4.67 -20.78 19.47
CA ALA A 174 4.42 -20.57 20.90
C ALA A 174 4.32 -19.10 21.32
N ASP A 175 4.82 -18.16 20.52
CA ASP A 175 4.69 -16.73 20.81
C ASP A 175 3.23 -16.26 20.63
N GLY A 176 2.45 -16.95 19.77
CA GLY A 176 1.03 -16.74 19.60
C GLY A 176 0.64 -15.29 19.26
N VAL A 177 -0.62 -14.96 19.55
CA VAL A 177 -1.17 -13.61 19.28
C VAL A 177 -0.43 -12.52 20.06
N GLU A 178 -0.05 -12.80 21.30
CA GLU A 178 0.67 -11.82 22.14
C GLU A 178 2.06 -11.49 21.58
N GLY A 179 2.76 -12.49 21.03
CA GLY A 179 4.03 -12.25 20.33
C GLY A 179 3.85 -11.38 19.09
N VAL A 180 2.77 -11.59 18.34
CA VAL A 180 2.40 -10.74 17.17
C VAL A 180 2.14 -9.30 17.62
N LYS A 181 1.26 -9.10 18.61
CA LYS A 181 0.95 -7.75 19.13
C LYS A 181 2.21 -7.03 19.60
N LYS A 182 3.02 -7.70 20.41
CA LYS A 182 4.27 -7.13 20.90
C LYS A 182 5.17 -6.70 19.74
N PHE A 183 5.37 -7.53 18.73
CA PHE A 183 6.22 -7.21 17.59
C PHE A 183 5.69 -6.01 16.80
N VAL A 184 4.37 -5.94 16.53
CA VAL A 184 3.76 -4.83 15.80
C VAL A 184 3.91 -3.51 16.58
N ILE A 185 3.57 -3.50 17.88
CA ILE A 185 3.65 -2.31 18.74
C ILE A 185 5.10 -1.85 18.87
N GLU A 186 6.05 -2.77 19.11
CA GLU A 186 7.48 -2.44 19.16
C GLU A 186 8.01 -1.85 17.85
N THR A 187 7.54 -2.37 16.71
CA THR A 187 7.92 -1.83 15.38
C THR A 187 7.47 -0.38 15.25
N VAL A 188 6.22 -0.07 15.58
CA VAL A 188 5.69 1.30 15.50
C VAL A 188 6.39 2.21 16.52
N LYS A 189 6.60 1.75 17.75
CA LYS A 189 7.32 2.49 18.78
C LYS A 189 8.74 2.86 18.35
N ASN A 190 9.47 1.92 17.74
CA ASN A 190 10.83 2.14 17.26
C ASN A 190 10.87 3.04 16.01
N ALA A 191 9.81 3.02 15.19
CA ALA A 191 9.66 3.93 14.06
C ALA A 191 9.51 5.38 14.52
N GLY A 192 8.78 5.61 15.63
CA GLY A 192 8.59 6.95 16.21
C GLY A 192 8.04 7.96 15.18
N PRO A 193 8.65 9.15 15.07
CA PRO A 193 8.21 10.19 14.14
C PRO A 193 8.63 9.93 12.67
N ASN A 194 9.59 9.02 12.43
CA ASN A 194 10.23 8.87 11.12
C ASN A 194 9.26 8.55 9.95
N PRO A 195 8.17 7.79 10.14
CA PRO A 195 7.21 7.53 9.06
C PRO A 195 6.19 8.65 8.85
N CYS A 196 6.36 9.82 9.49
CA CYS A 196 5.45 10.96 9.40
C CYS A 196 4.00 10.59 9.77
N PRO A 197 3.71 10.31 11.07
CA PRO A 197 2.36 10.02 11.53
C PRO A 197 1.37 11.20 11.30
N PRO A 198 0.05 10.93 11.27
CA PRO A 198 -0.58 9.65 11.57
C PRO A 198 -0.36 8.60 10.48
N ILE A 199 -0.04 7.37 10.90
CA ILE A 199 0.36 6.28 10.00
C ILE A 199 -0.80 5.33 9.70
N ILE A 200 -0.63 4.53 8.65
CA ILE A 200 -1.41 3.32 8.41
C ILE A 200 -0.47 2.14 8.53
N VAL A 201 -0.86 1.14 9.31
CA VAL A 201 -0.05 -0.04 9.59
C VAL A 201 -0.64 -1.26 8.88
N GLY A 202 0.11 -1.83 7.97
CA GLY A 202 -0.20 -3.11 7.35
C GLY A 202 0.57 -4.23 8.01
N VAL A 203 -0.13 -5.28 8.41
CA VAL A 203 0.45 -6.47 9.05
C VAL A 203 0.17 -7.69 8.20
N GLY A 204 1.19 -8.45 7.89
CA GLY A 204 1.07 -9.75 7.22
C GLY A 204 1.46 -10.88 8.17
N ILE A 205 0.59 -11.86 8.35
CA ILE A 205 0.83 -12.99 9.25
C ILE A 205 0.71 -14.30 8.46
N GLY A 206 1.71 -15.16 8.58
CA GLY A 206 1.71 -16.48 7.95
C GLY A 206 2.36 -16.50 6.57
N GLY A 207 2.18 -17.61 5.85
CA GLY A 207 2.90 -17.89 4.62
C GLY A 207 4.37 -18.23 4.87
N THR A 208 5.23 -17.72 3.99
CA THR A 208 6.69 -17.79 4.03
C THR A 208 7.26 -16.40 4.30
N PHE A 209 8.58 -16.29 4.39
CA PHE A 209 9.29 -15.01 4.63
C PHE A 209 8.85 -13.90 3.67
N GLU A 210 8.87 -14.17 2.37
CA GLU A 210 8.48 -13.19 1.34
C GLU A 210 6.95 -12.98 1.31
N LYS A 211 6.15 -14.03 1.60
CA LYS A 211 4.69 -13.93 1.56
C LYS A 211 4.15 -13.04 2.66
N CYS A 212 4.66 -13.13 3.90
CA CYS A 212 4.19 -12.26 4.97
C CYS A 212 4.55 -10.79 4.71
N ALA A 213 5.72 -10.51 4.11
CA ALA A 213 6.10 -9.15 3.70
C ALA A 213 5.15 -8.59 2.63
N MET A 214 4.77 -9.42 1.65
CA MET A 214 3.82 -9.04 0.61
C MET A 214 2.42 -8.79 1.18
N LEU A 215 1.95 -9.65 2.09
CA LEU A 215 0.67 -9.47 2.79
C LEU A 215 0.61 -8.16 3.57
N ALA A 216 1.67 -7.82 4.28
CA ALA A 216 1.75 -6.55 5.01
C ALA A 216 1.63 -5.34 4.07
N LYS A 217 2.17 -5.44 2.87
CA LYS A 217 2.08 -4.39 1.86
C LYS A 217 0.69 -4.35 1.18
N GLU A 218 0.11 -5.51 0.89
CA GLU A 218 -1.28 -5.61 0.40
C GLU A 218 -2.29 -5.06 1.41
N ALA A 219 -2.08 -5.28 2.71
CA ALA A 219 -2.93 -4.77 3.78
C ALA A 219 -3.06 -3.23 3.76
N LEU A 220 -2.05 -2.51 3.27
CA LEU A 220 -2.07 -1.05 3.13
C LEU A 220 -2.98 -0.54 2.01
N LEU A 221 -3.49 -1.42 1.15
CA LEU A 221 -4.41 -1.09 0.05
C LEU A 221 -5.89 -1.14 0.46
N ARG A 222 -6.18 -1.62 1.67
CA ARG A 222 -7.56 -1.64 2.19
C ARG A 222 -8.02 -0.24 2.54
N GLU A 223 -9.30 0.06 2.26
CA GLU A 223 -9.89 1.33 2.66
C GLU A 223 -9.95 1.46 4.19
N LEU A 224 -9.72 2.67 4.69
CA LEU A 224 -9.79 2.95 6.12
C LEU A 224 -11.22 2.76 6.61
N GLY A 225 -11.36 2.01 7.71
CA GLY A 225 -12.66 1.64 8.26
C GLY A 225 -13.18 0.28 7.81
N GLU A 226 -12.58 -0.31 6.77
CA GLU A 226 -12.89 -1.68 6.38
C GLU A 226 -12.29 -2.66 7.40
N LYS A 227 -13.13 -3.51 7.98
CA LYS A 227 -12.71 -4.56 8.92
C LYS A 227 -12.33 -5.84 8.20
N SER A 228 -11.41 -6.61 8.79
CA SER A 228 -11.13 -7.96 8.29
C SER A 228 -12.39 -8.82 8.26
N LYS A 229 -12.50 -9.65 7.22
CA LYS A 229 -13.60 -10.63 7.09
C LYS A 229 -13.55 -11.75 8.15
N TYR A 230 -12.44 -11.88 8.85
CA TYR A 230 -12.27 -12.83 9.95
C TYR A 230 -12.48 -12.09 11.27
N PRO A 231 -13.49 -12.48 12.11
CA PRO A 231 -13.82 -11.74 13.34
C PRO A 231 -12.70 -11.65 14.36
N ASP A 232 -11.87 -12.68 14.48
CA ASP A 232 -10.70 -12.71 15.36
C ASP A 232 -9.60 -11.74 14.89
N ILE A 233 -9.40 -11.63 13.58
CA ILE A 233 -8.46 -10.70 12.98
C ILE A 233 -8.99 -9.26 13.09
N ALA A 234 -10.28 -9.02 12.83
CA ALA A 234 -10.89 -7.70 13.03
C ALA A 234 -10.73 -7.21 14.47
N LYS A 235 -10.85 -8.11 15.45
CA LYS A 235 -10.59 -7.79 16.87
C LYS A 235 -9.11 -7.48 17.08
N LEU A 236 -8.19 -8.22 16.49
CA LEU A 236 -6.75 -7.95 16.56
C LEU A 236 -6.40 -6.58 15.97
N GLU A 237 -7.01 -6.20 14.83
CA GLU A 237 -6.84 -4.87 14.21
C GLU A 237 -7.25 -3.76 15.18
N GLU A 238 -8.39 -3.90 15.84
CA GLU A 238 -8.93 -2.94 16.81
C GLU A 238 -8.03 -2.82 18.06
N GLU A 239 -7.61 -3.95 18.63
CA GLU A 239 -6.70 -3.97 19.79
C GLU A 239 -5.34 -3.33 19.45
N LEU A 240 -4.77 -3.63 18.28
CA LEU A 240 -3.51 -3.02 17.83
C LEU A 240 -3.66 -1.52 17.58
N PHE A 241 -4.76 -1.10 16.98
CA PHE A 241 -5.06 0.32 16.74
C PHE A 241 -5.12 1.11 18.06
N GLU A 242 -5.82 0.59 19.06
CA GLU A 242 -5.89 1.21 20.37
C GLU A 242 -4.53 1.32 21.06
N GLU A 243 -3.75 0.22 21.08
CA GLU A 243 -2.44 0.19 21.73
C GLU A 243 -1.41 1.10 21.04
N ILE A 244 -1.44 1.16 19.71
CA ILE A 244 -0.57 2.06 18.92
C ILE A 244 -0.90 3.52 19.23
N ASN A 245 -2.17 3.89 19.33
CA ASN A 245 -2.56 5.26 19.63
C ASN A 245 -2.22 5.65 21.09
N LYS A 246 -2.17 4.70 22.03
CA LYS A 246 -1.68 4.93 23.42
C LYS A 246 -0.19 5.25 23.47
N LEU A 247 0.60 5.00 22.43
CA LEU A 247 2.02 5.37 22.39
C LEU A 247 2.24 6.89 22.44
N GLY A 248 1.23 7.69 22.07
CA GLY A 248 1.29 9.15 22.18
C GLY A 248 2.32 9.81 21.27
N ILE A 249 2.75 9.12 20.19
CA ILE A 249 3.69 9.69 19.19
C ILE A 249 3.03 10.89 18.53
N GLY A 250 1.76 10.79 18.18
CA GLY A 250 0.93 11.90 17.69
C GLY A 250 1.26 12.36 16.29
N PRO A 251 0.47 13.32 15.75
CA PRO A 251 0.67 13.86 14.42
C PRO A 251 2.09 14.41 14.23
N GLN A 252 2.76 14.00 13.14
CA GLN A 252 4.15 14.30 12.78
C GLN A 252 5.17 14.01 13.90
N GLY A 253 4.80 13.16 14.90
CA GLY A 253 5.67 12.82 16.01
C GLY A 253 5.81 13.89 17.10
N LEU A 254 4.92 14.89 17.11
CA LEU A 254 4.97 16.01 18.04
C LEU A 254 4.04 15.84 19.25
N GLY A 255 3.65 14.60 19.51
CA GLY A 255 2.74 14.27 20.61
C GLY A 255 1.27 14.46 20.23
N GLY A 256 0.40 13.81 20.96
CA GLY A 256 -1.05 13.82 20.74
C GLY A 256 -1.67 12.44 20.75
N LYS A 257 -2.97 12.40 20.50
CA LYS A 257 -3.76 11.17 20.54
C LYS A 257 -3.59 10.31 19.30
N THR A 258 -3.44 10.94 18.12
CA THR A 258 -3.51 10.27 16.84
C THR A 258 -2.14 9.88 16.31
N THR A 259 -1.70 8.67 16.59
CA THR A 259 -0.47 8.07 16.05
C THR A 259 -0.75 7.31 14.75
N ALA A 260 -1.84 6.53 14.70
CA ALA A 260 -2.28 5.77 13.54
C ALA A 260 -3.73 6.10 13.17
N LEU A 261 -4.04 6.03 11.87
CA LEU A 261 -5.39 6.13 11.32
C LEU A 261 -6.06 4.76 11.20
N ALA A 262 -5.27 3.73 10.89
CA ALA A 262 -5.76 2.35 10.80
C ALA A 262 -4.63 1.33 11.03
N VAL A 263 -5.03 0.13 11.41
CA VAL A 263 -4.22 -1.09 11.37
C VAL A 263 -4.99 -2.14 10.59
N HIS A 264 -4.38 -2.68 9.53
CA HIS A 264 -4.97 -3.73 8.73
C HIS A 264 -4.11 -4.99 8.80
N VAL A 265 -4.74 -6.14 8.95
CA VAL A 265 -4.05 -7.44 9.08
C VAL A 265 -4.51 -8.40 8.01
N GLU A 266 -3.58 -8.87 7.20
CA GLU A 266 -3.81 -9.94 6.23
C GLU A 266 -3.13 -11.24 6.68
N ILE A 267 -3.82 -12.36 6.49
CA ILE A 267 -3.35 -13.67 6.92
C ILE A 267 -3.23 -14.67 5.79
N TYR A 268 -2.31 -15.60 5.92
CA TYR A 268 -2.14 -16.73 5.02
C TYR A 268 -1.77 -18.00 5.81
N GLY A 269 -2.09 -19.18 5.27
CA GLY A 269 -1.70 -20.44 5.88
C GLY A 269 -0.17 -20.51 6.06
N ALA A 270 0.28 -21.04 7.20
CA ALA A 270 1.70 -21.15 7.53
C ALA A 270 2.10 -22.61 7.80
N HIS A 271 3.41 -22.88 7.73
CA HIS A 271 3.94 -24.17 8.19
C HIS A 271 3.72 -24.32 9.71
N ILE A 272 3.39 -25.51 10.18
CA ILE A 272 3.07 -25.79 11.60
C ILE A 272 4.16 -25.34 12.58
N ALA A 273 5.41 -25.28 12.13
CA ALA A 273 6.57 -24.87 12.95
C ALA A 273 6.96 -23.39 12.77
N SER A 274 6.19 -22.57 12.05
CA SER A 274 6.55 -21.19 11.76
C SER A 274 5.40 -20.21 11.99
N LEU A 275 5.75 -18.98 12.39
CA LEU A 275 4.83 -17.86 12.54
C LEU A 275 5.53 -16.60 11.99
N PRO A 276 5.67 -16.46 10.67
CA PRO A 276 6.24 -15.25 10.09
C PRO A 276 5.28 -14.09 10.25
N VAL A 277 5.82 -12.92 10.61
CA VAL A 277 5.05 -11.67 10.76
C VAL A 277 5.84 -10.53 10.15
N ALA A 278 5.18 -9.75 9.33
CA ALA A 278 5.73 -8.52 8.75
C ALA A 278 4.84 -7.32 9.08
N VAL A 279 5.48 -6.18 9.25
CA VAL A 279 4.83 -4.87 9.46
C VAL A 279 5.34 -3.94 8.38
N ASN A 280 4.44 -3.39 7.56
CA ASN A 280 4.75 -2.34 6.61
C ASN A 280 3.98 -1.08 6.98
N ILE A 281 4.62 0.08 6.93
CA ILE A 281 4.04 1.34 7.42
C ILE A 281 3.88 2.31 6.26
N ASN A 282 2.69 2.94 6.15
CA ASN A 282 2.46 4.12 5.33
C ASN A 282 2.43 5.38 6.21
N CYS A 283 2.94 6.48 5.66
CA CYS A 283 2.81 7.82 6.27
C CYS A 283 1.38 8.36 6.13
N HIS A 284 1.16 9.56 6.65
CA HIS A 284 -0.11 10.27 6.52
C HIS A 284 -0.59 10.47 5.07
N ALA A 285 0.34 10.55 4.11
CA ALA A 285 0.03 10.62 2.69
C ALA A 285 -0.14 9.23 2.08
N ALA A 286 -0.91 8.36 2.74
CA ALA A 286 -1.25 7.05 2.24
C ALA A 286 -2.19 7.18 1.04
N ARG A 287 -1.75 6.68 -0.10
CA ARG A 287 -2.38 6.93 -1.39
C ARG A 287 -2.19 5.76 -2.34
N HIS A 288 -3.24 5.40 -2.99
CA HIS A 288 -3.22 4.48 -4.13
C HIS A 288 -4.37 4.81 -5.07
N LYS A 289 -4.25 4.42 -6.31
CA LYS A 289 -5.29 4.54 -7.33
C LYS A 289 -5.34 3.26 -8.14
N GLU A 290 -6.50 2.98 -8.69
CA GLU A 290 -6.71 1.75 -9.46
C GLU A 290 -7.49 1.99 -10.75
N VAL A 291 -7.34 1.06 -11.68
CA VAL A 291 -8.12 0.95 -12.90
C VAL A 291 -8.38 -0.51 -13.23
N VAL A 292 -9.52 -0.77 -13.84
CA VAL A 292 -9.88 -2.07 -14.40
C VAL A 292 -10.04 -1.93 -15.90
N LEU A 293 -9.20 -2.65 -16.63
CA LEU A 293 -9.18 -2.70 -18.10
C LEU A 293 -9.85 -3.96 -18.63
#